data_e4ea526d2896b23334d6bd35017ae801
#
_entry.id   e4ea526d2896b23334d6bd35017ae801
#
_cell.length_a   1.000
_cell.length_b   1.000
_cell.length_c   1.000
_cell.angle_alpha   90.00
_cell.angle_beta   90.00
_cell.angle_gamma   90.00
#
_symmetry.space_group_name_H-M   'P 1'
#
loop_
_entity.id
_entity.type
_entity.pdbx_description
1 polymer ?
#
loop_
_entity_poly.entity_id
_entity_poly.type
_entity_poly.pdbx_seq_one_letter_code
_entity_poly.pdbx_strand_id
1 'polypeptide(L)'
;MNWMPVSALPRNITCVDPIALEAKMIIDASGHDSVAVKRLLDRKMVEWKGMNPMWVENGEEHVVEKTGEVYPGLIAAGMSVTETHGLARMGPTFGSMLYSGKKAAEVADEKIKEFDNKIPNKSD
;
A
#
# COMPACT_ATOMS: atom_id res chain seq x y z
N MET A 1 -10.20 0.73 6.74
CA MET A 1 -8.96 0.29 7.41
C MET A 1 -9.13 0.44 8.92
N ASN A 2 -8.78 -0.56 9.70
CA ASN A 2 -8.86 -0.47 11.15
C ASN A 2 -7.47 -0.12 11.71
N TRP A 3 -7.39 0.93 12.48
CA TRP A 3 -6.18 1.33 13.17
C TRP A 3 -6.29 0.98 14.66
N MET A 4 -5.28 0.30 15.18
CA MET A 4 -5.22 -0.06 16.60
C MET A 4 -4.09 0.70 17.29
N PRO A 5 -4.38 1.79 17.98
CA PRO A 5 -3.37 2.57 18.70
C PRO A 5 -2.94 1.92 20.03
N VAL A 6 -3.25 0.65 20.24
CA VAL A 6 -3.05 -0.06 21.51
C VAL A 6 -1.60 -0.03 21.99
N SER A 7 -0.63 -0.04 21.07
CA SER A 7 0.78 0.05 21.41
C SER A 7 1.21 1.43 21.92
N ALA A 8 0.44 2.46 21.63
CA ALA A 8 0.72 3.84 22.06
C ALA A 8 0.00 4.22 23.36
N LEU A 9 -0.88 3.36 23.88
CA LEU A 9 -1.64 3.61 25.09
C LEU A 9 -0.94 3.10 26.35
N PRO A 10 -1.15 3.72 27.51
CA PRO A 10 -0.66 3.19 28.79
C PRO A 10 -1.18 1.76 29.02
N ARG A 11 -0.33 0.90 29.59
CA ARG A 11 -0.63 -0.53 29.79
C ARG A 11 -1.84 -0.83 30.69
N ASN A 12 -2.32 0.15 31.43
CA ASN A 12 -3.50 0.02 32.27
C ASN A 12 -4.83 0.14 31.52
N ILE A 13 -4.79 0.47 30.22
CA ILE A 13 -5.98 0.46 29.35
C ILE A 13 -5.99 -0.86 28.58
N THR A 14 -6.80 -1.80 29.00
CA THR A 14 -6.80 -3.17 28.49
C THR A 14 -7.87 -3.47 27.45
N CYS A 15 -8.78 -2.53 27.18
CA CYS A 15 -9.89 -2.75 26.27
C CYS A 15 -10.09 -1.51 25.40
N VAL A 16 -9.47 -1.50 24.22
CA VAL A 16 -9.67 -0.44 23.21
C VAL A 16 -10.06 -1.11 21.90
N ASP A 17 -11.24 -0.78 21.43
CA ASP A 17 -11.69 -1.23 20.12
C ASP A 17 -10.90 -0.53 19.00
N PRO A 18 -10.65 -1.23 17.88
CA PRO A 18 -9.99 -0.62 16.74
C PRO A 18 -10.83 0.53 16.18
N ILE A 19 -10.18 1.65 15.88
CA ILE A 19 -10.83 2.78 15.21
C ILE A 19 -10.90 2.47 13.72
N ALA A 20 -12.11 2.50 13.15
CA ALA A 20 -12.32 2.37 11.72
C ALA A 20 -12.12 3.74 11.03
N LEU A 21 -11.26 3.78 10.03
CA LEU A 21 -11.05 4.94 9.18
C LEU A 21 -11.57 4.62 7.77
N GLU A 22 -12.43 5.47 7.26
CA GLU A 22 -12.89 5.41 5.87
C GLU A 22 -11.99 6.29 4.99
N ALA A 23 -11.56 5.76 3.85
CA ALA A 23 -10.77 6.47 2.86
C ALA A 23 -11.14 6.00 1.46
N LYS A 24 -11.12 6.92 0.48
CA LYS A 24 -11.35 6.58 -0.94
C LYS A 24 -10.23 5.69 -1.49
N MET A 25 -8.99 5.97 -1.09
CA MET A 25 -7.81 5.21 -1.48
C MET A 25 -6.91 4.97 -0.28
N ILE A 26 -6.20 3.86 -0.30
CA ILE A 26 -5.17 3.50 0.68
C ILE A 26 -3.87 3.26 -0.08
N ILE A 27 -2.77 3.84 0.38
CA ILE A 27 -1.44 3.55 -0.14
C ILE A 27 -0.69 2.73 0.91
N ASP A 28 -0.32 1.51 0.54
CA ASP A 28 0.55 0.65 1.35
C ASP A 28 2.01 0.96 1.02
N ALA A 29 2.64 1.76 1.87
CA ALA A 29 4.07 2.08 1.85
C ALA A 29 4.78 1.52 3.10
N SER A 30 4.28 0.42 3.65
CA SER A 30 4.78 -0.18 4.90
C SER A 30 6.05 -1.02 4.72
N GLY A 31 6.69 -0.93 3.56
CA GLY A 31 7.93 -1.63 3.26
C GLY A 31 7.72 -3.13 3.06
N HIS A 32 8.69 -3.94 3.46
CA HIS A 32 8.64 -5.40 3.32
C HIS A 32 7.49 -6.06 4.09
N ASP A 33 6.95 -5.38 5.09
CA ASP A 33 5.82 -5.90 5.85
C ASP A 33 4.52 -5.92 5.05
N SER A 34 4.38 -5.06 4.03
CA SER A 34 3.20 -4.99 3.15
C SER A 34 1.89 -5.12 3.94
N VAL A 35 1.75 -4.32 4.99
CA VAL A 35 0.75 -4.52 6.05
C VAL A 35 -0.67 -4.57 5.52
N ALA A 36 -1.03 -3.64 4.64
CA ALA A 36 -2.39 -3.61 4.08
C ALA A 36 -2.59 -4.71 3.04
N VAL A 37 -1.60 -4.96 2.18
CA VAL A 37 -1.65 -6.03 1.16
C VAL A 37 -1.79 -7.39 1.82
N LYS A 38 -1.00 -7.68 2.86
CA LYS A 38 -1.08 -8.97 3.59
C LYS A 38 -2.44 -9.18 4.27
N ARG A 39 -3.10 -8.12 4.73
CA ARG A 39 -4.46 -8.25 5.27
C ARG A 39 -5.49 -8.68 4.22
N LEU A 40 -5.31 -8.27 2.97
CA LEU A 40 -6.13 -8.76 1.87
C LEU A 40 -5.71 -10.16 1.42
N LEU A 41 -4.43 -10.49 1.50
CA LEU A 41 -3.92 -11.85 1.25
C LEU A 41 -4.55 -12.86 2.23
N ASP A 42 -4.60 -12.55 3.53
CA ASP A 42 -5.23 -13.39 4.55
C ASP A 42 -6.71 -13.68 4.22
N ARG A 43 -7.35 -12.78 3.47
CA ARG A 43 -8.73 -12.92 2.99
C ARG A 43 -8.84 -13.50 1.58
N LYS A 44 -7.72 -13.90 0.97
CA LYS A 44 -7.63 -14.43 -0.40
C LYS A 44 -8.15 -13.46 -1.48
N MET A 45 -8.01 -12.16 -1.25
CA MET A 45 -8.46 -11.10 -2.16
C MET A 45 -7.37 -10.59 -3.10
N VAL A 46 -6.10 -10.84 -2.78
CA VAL A 46 -4.93 -10.49 -3.60
C VAL A 46 -3.95 -11.65 -3.62
N GLU A 47 -3.11 -11.67 -4.64
CA GLU A 47 -1.93 -12.54 -4.67
C GLU A 47 -0.72 -11.81 -4.08
N TRP A 48 0.15 -12.55 -3.43
CA TRP A 48 1.40 -12.04 -2.88
C TRP A 48 2.51 -13.07 -3.11
N LYS A 49 3.55 -12.65 -3.83
CA LYS A 49 4.60 -13.55 -4.27
C LYS A 49 5.77 -13.66 -3.29
N GLY A 50 5.86 -12.69 -2.37
CA GLY A 50 6.85 -12.70 -1.31
C GLY A 50 8.24 -12.22 -1.73
N MET A 51 9.20 -12.44 -0.82
CA MET A 51 10.57 -11.95 -0.96
C MET A 51 11.37 -12.70 -2.01
N ASN A 52 12.13 -11.94 -2.80
CA ASN A 52 13.16 -12.45 -3.69
C ASN A 52 14.56 -11.92 -3.30
N PRO A 53 15.63 -12.56 -3.77
CA PRO A 53 16.99 -12.11 -3.56
C PRO A 53 17.22 -10.67 -4.06
N MET A 54 18.24 -10.01 -3.51
CA MET A 54 18.61 -8.67 -3.92
C MET A 54 19.30 -8.69 -5.30
N TRP A 55 18.78 -7.86 -6.19
CA TRP A 55 19.39 -7.51 -7.47
C TRP A 55 19.04 -6.04 -7.73
N VAL A 56 19.94 -5.15 -7.33
CA VAL A 56 19.68 -3.70 -7.22
C VAL A 56 19.14 -3.11 -8.50
N GLU A 57 19.87 -3.23 -9.61
CA GLU A 57 19.51 -2.60 -10.90
C GLU A 57 18.12 -3.06 -11.37
N ASN A 58 17.87 -4.36 -11.33
CA ASN A 58 16.58 -4.93 -11.71
C ASN A 58 15.45 -4.50 -10.76
N GLY A 59 15.72 -4.49 -9.45
CA GLY A 59 14.75 -4.11 -8.44
C GLY A 59 14.32 -2.66 -8.54
N GLU A 60 15.27 -1.74 -8.77
CA GLU A 60 15.00 -0.31 -8.87
C GLU A 60 14.05 0.04 -10.01
N GLU A 61 14.27 -0.53 -11.18
CA GLU A 61 13.46 -0.27 -12.36
C GLU A 61 12.04 -0.85 -12.19
N HIS A 62 11.95 -2.12 -11.80
CA HIS A 62 10.67 -2.80 -11.70
C HIS A 62 9.78 -2.32 -10.55
N VAL A 63 10.37 -1.84 -9.45
CA VAL A 63 9.59 -1.25 -8.35
C VAL A 63 8.80 -0.04 -8.84
N VAL A 64 9.42 0.85 -9.59
CA VAL A 64 8.74 2.03 -10.15
C VAL A 64 7.70 1.61 -11.19
N GLU A 65 8.06 0.67 -12.07
CA GLU A 65 7.16 0.16 -13.11
C GLU A 65 5.88 -0.45 -12.52
N LYS A 66 6.02 -1.31 -11.50
CA LYS A 66 4.92 -2.08 -10.89
C LYS A 66 4.18 -1.35 -9.78
N THR A 67 4.64 -0.16 -9.39
CA THR A 67 3.89 0.68 -8.44
C THR A 67 2.52 1.03 -9.00
N GLY A 68 1.48 0.74 -8.23
CA GLY A 68 0.12 1.00 -8.66
C GLY A 68 -0.93 0.27 -7.84
N GLU A 69 -2.15 0.25 -8.36
CA GLU A 69 -3.28 -0.38 -7.71
C GLU A 69 -3.15 -1.91 -7.77
N VAL A 70 -3.15 -2.55 -6.61
CA VAL A 70 -3.06 -4.01 -6.44
C VAL A 70 -4.41 -4.65 -6.12
N TYR A 71 -5.32 -3.84 -5.62
CA TYR A 71 -6.72 -4.18 -5.36
C TYR A 71 -7.54 -2.89 -5.44
N PRO A 72 -8.80 -2.92 -5.89
CA PRO A 72 -9.63 -1.72 -5.97
C PRO A 72 -9.60 -0.92 -4.66
N GLY A 73 -9.05 0.31 -4.71
CA GLY A 73 -8.85 1.17 -3.56
C GLY A 73 -7.56 0.96 -2.77
N LEU A 74 -6.69 0.01 -3.15
CA LEU A 74 -5.40 -0.21 -2.51
C LEU A 74 -4.25 -0.13 -3.51
N ILE A 75 -3.34 0.79 -3.27
CA ILE A 75 -2.11 1.00 -4.05
C ILE A 75 -0.93 0.51 -3.22
N ALA A 76 -0.01 -0.24 -3.84
CA ALA A 76 1.28 -0.58 -3.25
C ALA A 76 2.36 0.39 -3.74
N ALA A 77 3.25 0.81 -2.83
CA ALA A 77 4.37 1.70 -3.10
C ALA A 77 5.65 1.27 -2.38
N GLY A 78 6.81 1.57 -2.96
CA GLY A 78 8.10 1.24 -2.38
C GLY A 78 8.32 -0.27 -2.28
N MET A 79 8.91 -0.71 -1.17
CA MET A 79 9.25 -2.13 -0.97
C MET A 79 8.01 -3.05 -0.84
N SER A 80 6.84 -2.50 -0.55
CA SER A 80 5.58 -3.25 -0.58
C SER A 80 5.27 -3.77 -1.99
N VAL A 81 5.64 -3.03 -3.03
CA VAL A 81 5.53 -3.46 -4.44
C VAL A 81 6.40 -4.69 -4.69
N THR A 82 7.64 -4.66 -4.20
CA THR A 82 8.60 -5.77 -4.35
C THR A 82 8.02 -7.06 -3.80
N GLU A 83 7.51 -7.03 -2.60
CA GLU A 83 6.94 -8.20 -1.93
C GLU A 83 5.65 -8.69 -2.60
N THR A 84 4.79 -7.76 -3.01
CA THR A 84 3.51 -8.09 -3.66
C THR A 84 3.74 -8.81 -5.00
N HIS A 85 4.67 -8.30 -5.81
CA HIS A 85 4.91 -8.82 -7.16
C HIS A 85 6.04 -9.85 -7.25
N GLY A 86 6.74 -10.14 -6.15
CA GLY A 86 7.89 -11.04 -6.14
C GLY A 86 9.04 -10.50 -6.99
N LEU A 87 9.34 -9.21 -6.86
CA LEU A 87 10.43 -8.58 -7.58
C LEU A 87 11.76 -8.79 -6.85
N ALA A 88 12.86 -8.61 -7.57
CA ALA A 88 14.17 -8.53 -6.94
C ALA A 88 14.22 -7.33 -5.97
N ARG A 89 14.87 -7.54 -4.82
CA ARG A 89 15.02 -6.47 -3.84
C ARG A 89 16.08 -5.47 -4.31
N MET A 90 15.79 -4.19 -4.17
CA MET A 90 16.69 -3.11 -4.62
C MET A 90 17.69 -2.67 -3.55
N GLY A 91 17.66 -3.27 -2.34
CA GLY A 91 18.52 -2.84 -1.24
C GLY A 91 18.21 -1.41 -0.77
N PRO A 92 19.15 -0.74 -0.10
CA PRO A 92 18.94 0.59 0.50
C PRO A 92 19.04 1.73 -0.54
N THR A 93 18.32 1.64 -1.65
CA THR A 93 18.29 2.66 -2.70
C THR A 93 17.05 3.52 -2.56
N PHE A 94 17.23 4.79 -2.19
CA PHE A 94 16.12 5.70 -1.91
C PHE A 94 15.50 6.35 -3.16
N GLY A 95 16.26 6.44 -4.26
CA GLY A 95 15.79 7.05 -5.50
C GLY A 95 14.53 6.40 -6.03
N SER A 96 14.55 5.10 -6.20
CA SER A 96 13.40 4.33 -6.69
C SER A 96 12.22 4.36 -5.72
N MET A 97 12.47 4.46 -4.41
CA MET A 97 11.41 4.63 -3.42
C MET A 97 10.69 5.98 -3.59
N LEU A 98 11.43 7.06 -3.84
CA LEU A 98 10.86 8.38 -4.10
C LEU A 98 10.03 8.41 -5.38
N TYR A 99 10.55 7.83 -6.47
CA TYR A 99 9.81 7.70 -7.73
C TYR A 99 8.58 6.83 -7.60
N SER A 100 8.67 5.72 -6.88
CA SER A 100 7.53 4.86 -6.57
C SER A 100 6.47 5.62 -5.78
N GLY A 101 6.86 6.38 -4.76
CA GLY A 101 5.95 7.22 -3.98
C GLY A 101 5.25 8.29 -4.83
N LYS A 102 6.00 8.97 -5.71
CA LYS A 102 5.44 9.94 -6.66
C LYS A 102 4.40 9.28 -7.57
N LYS A 103 4.75 8.16 -8.18
CA LYS A 103 3.83 7.42 -9.06
C LYS A 103 2.58 6.94 -8.32
N ALA A 104 2.74 6.45 -7.09
CA ALA A 104 1.60 6.05 -6.27
C ALA A 104 0.64 7.20 -6.00
N ALA A 105 1.16 8.41 -5.76
CA ALA A 105 0.33 9.60 -5.58
C ALA A 105 -0.40 10.00 -6.87
N GLU A 106 0.27 9.93 -8.02
CA GLU A 106 -0.35 10.20 -9.33
C GLU A 106 -1.48 9.21 -9.62
N VAL A 107 -1.25 7.92 -9.42
CA VAL A 107 -2.29 6.87 -9.58
C VAL A 107 -3.45 7.09 -8.61
N ALA A 108 -3.17 7.46 -7.37
CA ALA A 108 -4.20 7.75 -6.38
C ALA A 108 -5.09 8.94 -6.79
N ASP A 109 -4.48 10.02 -7.28
CA ASP A 109 -5.19 11.21 -7.73
C ASP A 109 -6.12 10.90 -8.92
N GLU A 110 -5.61 10.15 -9.91
CA GLU A 110 -6.41 9.70 -11.05
C GLU A 110 -7.61 8.84 -10.61
N LYS A 111 -7.37 7.86 -9.75
CA LYS A 111 -8.42 6.97 -9.23
C LYS A 111 -9.46 7.69 -8.38
N ILE A 112 -9.06 8.65 -7.57
CA ILE A 112 -9.98 9.47 -6.78
C ILE A 112 -10.88 10.30 -7.69
N LYS A 113 -10.31 10.91 -8.74
CA LYS A 113 -11.09 11.66 -9.73
C LYS A 113 -12.09 10.77 -10.48
N GLU A 114 -11.68 9.56 -10.88
CA GLU A 114 -12.58 8.57 -11.49
C GLU A 114 -13.71 8.17 -10.53
N PHE A 115 -13.39 8.00 -9.25
CA PHE A 115 -14.37 7.65 -8.22
C PHE A 115 -15.38 8.77 -8.01
N ASP A 116 -14.93 10.02 -7.92
CA ASP A 116 -15.79 11.19 -7.72
C ASP A 116 -16.72 11.43 -8.93
N ASN A 117 -16.23 11.17 -10.13
CA ASN A 117 -17.04 11.27 -11.36
C ASN A 117 -18.13 10.18 -11.47
N LYS A 118 -17.94 9.04 -10.80
CA LYS A 118 -18.92 7.93 -10.81
C LYS A 118 -20.02 8.07 -9.76
N ILE A 119 -19.80 8.90 -8.75
CA ILE A 119 -20.84 9.21 -7.77
C ILE A 119 -21.61 10.43 -8.28
N PRO A 120 -22.86 10.28 -8.77
CA PRO A 120 -23.67 11.44 -9.11
C PRO A 120 -23.81 12.26 -7.83
N ASN A 121 -23.54 13.58 -7.94
CA ASN A 121 -23.74 14.54 -6.86
C ASN A 121 -25.09 14.25 -6.17
N LYS A 122 -25.05 13.69 -4.99
CA LYS A 122 -26.14 13.84 -4.03
C LYS A 122 -26.07 15.27 -3.51
N SER A 123 -26.44 16.21 -4.36
CA SER A 123 -26.88 17.52 -3.89
C SER A 123 -28.32 17.34 -3.44
N ASP A 124 -28.51 17.48 -2.14
CA ASP A 124 -29.77 17.68 -1.38
C ASP A 124 -30.75 16.50 -1.35
#